data_bff9488bd49a650ce36ff4fc3dca28fb
#
_entry.id   bff9488bd49a650ce36ff4fc3dca28fb
#
_cell.length_a   1.000
_cell.length_b   1.000
_cell.length_c   1.000
_cell.angle_alpha   90.00
_cell.angle_beta   90.00
_cell.angle_gamma   90.00
#
_symmetry.space_group_name_H-M   'P 1'
#
loop_
_entity.id
_entity.type
_entity.pdbx_description
1 polymer ?
#
loop_
_entity_poly.entity_id
_entity_poly.type
_entity_poly.pdbx_seq_one_letter_code
_entity_poly.pdbx_strand_id
1 'polypeptide(L)'
;VRQSDAVPVSQQKGTAEDIIQTGAFFLGLPYLWGGISGFGFDCSGFMYSIFKANGYRIPRDAGDQAKAGKDVPLDDMKAGDLLFFAYEEGKGAIHHVGLSVGGGKMLHSPKTGKSIEILTLKETIYEKELCAVRRCFSE
;
A
#
# COMPACT_ATOMS: atom_id res chain seq x y z
N VAL A 1 -23.16 15.64 -16.22
CA VAL A 1 -22.76 16.05 -16.07
C VAL A 1 -22.55 16.40 -16.05
N ARG A 2 -22.51 16.14 -16.09
CA ARG A 2 -22.02 16.58 -15.91
C ARG A 2 -21.77 17.03 -15.69
N GLN A 3 -21.66 16.88 -15.40
CA GLN A 3 -21.31 17.26 -14.86
C GLN A 3 -21.63 17.65 -14.32
N SER A 4 -22.37 17.64 -14.02
CA SER A 4 -22.51 18.06 -13.42
C SER A 4 -22.50 18.31 -12.67
N ASP A 5 -23.07 18.95 -12.84
CA ASP A 5 -22.91 19.07 -11.85
C ASP A 5 -22.40 18.03 -11.02
N ALA A 6 -22.64 17.09 -11.20
CA ALA A 6 -22.06 16.02 -10.46
C ALA A 6 -20.55 16.17 -10.46
N VAL A 7 -19.92 15.94 -9.29
CA VAL A 7 -18.47 15.97 -9.22
C VAL A 7 -17.94 14.75 -9.97
N PRO A 8 -17.01 14.94 -10.92
CA PRO A 8 -16.43 13.80 -11.61
C PRO A 8 -15.83 12.80 -10.63
N VAL A 9 -16.00 11.52 -10.92
CA VAL A 9 -15.47 10.46 -10.05
C VAL A 9 -13.98 10.64 -9.80
N SER A 10 -13.25 11.10 -10.80
CA SER A 10 -11.81 11.34 -10.68
C SER A 10 -11.43 12.38 -9.62
N GLN A 11 -12.40 13.19 -9.19
CA GLN A 11 -12.18 14.18 -8.13
C GLN A 11 -12.66 13.68 -6.77
N GLN A 12 -13.32 12.54 -6.74
CA GLN A 12 -13.81 11.93 -5.51
C GLN A 12 -12.80 10.89 -5.05
N LYS A 13 -11.88 11.32 -4.21
CA LYS A 13 -10.84 10.44 -3.71
C LYS A 13 -11.31 9.69 -2.47
N GLY A 14 -10.91 8.44 -2.39
CA GLY A 14 -11.28 7.61 -1.25
C GLY A 14 -10.58 8.03 0.04
N THR A 15 -11.18 7.65 1.15
CA THR A 15 -10.58 7.80 2.47
C THR A 15 -9.60 6.65 2.72
N ALA A 16 -8.87 6.74 3.83
CA ALA A 16 -8.01 5.63 4.26
C ALA A 16 -8.81 4.33 4.35
N GLU A 17 -10.02 4.40 4.92
CA GLU A 17 -10.85 3.21 5.05
C GLU A 17 -11.26 2.65 3.69
N ASP A 18 -11.60 3.52 2.74
CA ASP A 18 -11.94 3.09 1.38
C ASP A 18 -10.78 2.36 0.72
N ILE A 19 -9.57 2.86 0.89
CA ILE A 19 -8.37 2.25 0.34
C ILE A 19 -8.16 0.86 0.94
N ILE A 20 -8.32 0.75 2.26
CA ILE A 20 -8.17 -0.52 2.96
C ILE A 20 -9.23 -1.52 2.51
N GLN A 21 -10.49 -1.09 2.38
CA GLN A 21 -11.56 -1.97 1.93
C GLN A 21 -11.33 -2.47 0.51
N THR A 22 -10.85 -1.59 -0.37
CA THR A 22 -10.50 -1.99 -1.74
C THR A 22 -9.44 -3.08 -1.71
N GLY A 23 -8.40 -2.89 -0.89
CA GLY A 23 -7.33 -3.89 -0.77
C GLY A 23 -7.83 -5.20 -0.17
N ALA A 24 -8.67 -5.12 0.86
CA ALA A 24 -9.19 -6.31 1.52
C ALA A 24 -10.05 -7.17 0.59
N PHE A 25 -10.64 -6.56 -0.43
CA PHE A 25 -11.41 -7.29 -1.44
C PHE A 25 -10.55 -8.33 -2.17
N PHE A 26 -9.25 -8.12 -2.23
CA PHE A 26 -8.33 -9.00 -2.93
C PHE A 26 -7.61 -10.01 -2.02
N LEU A 27 -8.00 -10.09 -0.74
CA LEU A 27 -7.39 -11.07 0.17
C LEU A 27 -7.47 -12.47 -0.43
N GLY A 28 -6.37 -13.21 -0.35
CA GLY A 28 -6.29 -14.56 -0.88
C GLY A 28 -5.80 -14.67 -2.31
N LEU A 29 -5.75 -13.57 -3.06
CA LEU A 29 -5.19 -13.61 -4.41
C LEU A 29 -3.67 -13.83 -4.35
N PRO A 30 -3.11 -14.58 -5.30
CA PRO A 30 -1.68 -14.89 -5.27
C PRO A 30 -0.82 -13.68 -5.60
N TYR A 31 0.40 -13.72 -5.09
CA TYR A 31 1.44 -12.80 -5.53
C TYR A 31 1.81 -13.16 -6.98
N LEU A 32 1.93 -12.13 -7.82
CA LEU A 32 2.36 -12.32 -9.20
C LEU A 32 3.43 -11.27 -9.51
N TRP A 33 4.65 -11.73 -9.73
CA TRP A 33 5.78 -10.83 -9.99
C TRP A 33 5.48 -9.95 -11.21
N GLY A 34 5.63 -8.61 -11.05
CA GLY A 34 5.27 -7.67 -12.09
C GLY A 34 3.77 -7.51 -12.30
N GLY A 35 2.93 -8.17 -11.46
CA GLY A 35 1.49 -8.22 -11.68
C GLY A 35 0.73 -7.03 -11.13
N ILE A 36 -0.26 -6.58 -11.91
CA ILE A 36 -1.23 -5.57 -11.51
C ILE A 36 -2.63 -5.95 -12.02
N SER A 37 -2.86 -7.23 -12.24
CA SER A 37 -4.11 -7.70 -12.83
C SER A 37 -4.97 -8.43 -11.80
N GLY A 38 -6.19 -8.78 -12.20
CA GLY A 38 -7.09 -9.57 -11.38
C GLY A 38 -6.61 -10.99 -11.12
N PHE A 39 -5.52 -11.43 -11.76
CA PHE A 39 -4.95 -12.75 -11.50
C PHE A 39 -3.93 -12.75 -10.39
N GLY A 40 -3.48 -11.57 -9.95
CA GLY A 40 -2.55 -11.44 -8.86
C GLY A 40 -1.74 -10.15 -8.96
N PHE A 41 -1.02 -9.83 -7.89
CA PHE A 41 -0.28 -8.57 -7.78
C PHE A 41 1.08 -8.81 -7.15
N ASP A 42 2.11 -8.06 -7.59
CA ASP A 42 3.30 -7.93 -6.77
C ASP A 42 3.04 -6.87 -5.68
N CYS A 43 3.99 -6.65 -4.77
CA CYS A 43 3.75 -5.79 -3.62
C CYS A 43 3.44 -4.34 -4.00
N SER A 44 4.24 -3.75 -4.87
CA SER A 44 4.03 -2.36 -5.30
C SER A 44 2.88 -2.23 -6.28
N GLY A 45 2.64 -3.26 -7.11
CA GLY A 45 1.52 -3.28 -8.04
C GLY A 45 0.19 -3.32 -7.30
N PHE A 46 0.14 -4.05 -6.18
CA PHE A 46 -1.04 -4.08 -5.35
C PHE A 46 -1.34 -2.68 -4.79
N MET A 47 -0.32 -2.02 -4.24
CA MET A 47 -0.50 -0.65 -3.73
C MET A 47 -0.90 0.31 -4.84
N TYR A 48 -0.21 0.24 -5.98
CA TYR A 48 -0.54 1.07 -7.14
C TYR A 48 -2.01 0.92 -7.52
N SER A 49 -2.50 -0.29 -7.58
CA SER A 49 -3.87 -0.59 -8.05
C SER A 49 -4.93 -0.13 -7.06
N ILE A 50 -4.73 -0.38 -5.76
CA ILE A 50 -5.76 0.02 -4.79
C ILE A 50 -5.82 1.53 -4.60
N PHE A 51 -4.70 2.24 -4.72
CA PHE A 51 -4.71 3.69 -4.66
C PHE A 51 -5.35 4.28 -5.92
N LYS A 52 -5.02 3.72 -7.09
CA LYS A 52 -5.63 4.16 -8.35
C LYS A 52 -7.14 4.01 -8.32
N ALA A 53 -7.64 2.89 -7.78
CA ALA A 53 -9.07 2.66 -7.67
C ALA A 53 -9.78 3.69 -6.79
N ASN A 54 -9.03 4.35 -5.91
CA ASN A 54 -9.57 5.37 -5.00
C ASN A 54 -9.19 6.79 -5.40
N GLY A 55 -8.75 6.98 -6.65
CA GLY A 55 -8.50 8.31 -7.19
C GLY A 55 -7.11 8.85 -6.94
N TYR A 56 -6.19 8.05 -6.42
CA TYR A 56 -4.82 8.48 -6.15
C TYR A 56 -3.85 7.84 -7.12
N ARG A 57 -2.93 8.62 -7.63
CA ARG A 57 -1.92 8.12 -8.55
C ARG A 57 -0.56 8.12 -7.83
N ILE A 58 -0.04 6.93 -7.57
CA ILE A 58 1.28 6.77 -6.98
C ILE A 58 2.20 6.07 -7.99
N PRO A 59 3.53 6.17 -7.82
CA PRO A 59 4.45 5.47 -8.73
C PRO A 59 4.22 3.96 -8.70
N ARG A 60 4.67 3.27 -9.76
CA ARG A 60 4.46 1.83 -9.91
C ARG A 60 5.37 0.99 -9.02
N ASP A 61 6.60 1.43 -8.79
CA ASP A 61 7.60 0.65 -8.08
C ASP A 61 7.81 1.12 -6.64
N ALA A 62 8.14 0.17 -5.76
CA ALA A 62 8.26 0.44 -4.32
C ALA A 62 9.29 1.53 -4.01
N GLY A 63 10.45 1.50 -4.67
CA GLY A 63 11.48 2.53 -4.43
C GLY A 63 10.99 3.93 -4.74
N ASP A 64 10.22 4.08 -5.80
CA ASP A 64 9.65 5.37 -6.19
C ASP A 64 8.47 5.75 -5.30
N GLN A 65 7.66 4.77 -4.89
CA GLN A 65 6.56 5.00 -3.96
C GLN A 65 7.08 5.55 -2.64
N ALA A 66 8.25 5.13 -2.21
CA ALA A 66 8.86 5.58 -0.97
C ALA A 66 9.25 7.06 -0.99
N LYS A 67 9.18 7.69 -2.16
CA LYS A 67 9.45 9.12 -2.33
C LYS A 67 8.17 9.91 -2.59
N ALA A 68 7.04 9.25 -2.64
CA ALA A 68 5.76 9.89 -2.96
C ALA A 68 5.03 10.32 -1.69
N GLY A 69 4.15 11.31 -1.84
CA GLY A 69 3.31 11.73 -0.74
C GLY A 69 4.06 12.42 0.39
N LYS A 70 3.45 12.38 1.57
CA LYS A 70 3.99 13.03 2.76
C LYS A 70 4.82 12.03 3.57
N ASP A 71 6.02 12.45 3.98
CA ASP A 71 6.84 11.65 4.86
C ASP A 71 6.23 11.65 6.27
N VAL A 72 6.08 10.48 6.86
CA VAL A 72 5.43 10.31 8.15
C VAL A 72 6.42 9.63 9.11
N PRO A 73 6.62 10.18 10.31
CA PRO A 73 7.43 9.48 11.32
C PRO A 73 6.83 8.11 11.61
N LEU A 74 7.68 7.12 11.89
CA LEU A 74 7.20 5.77 12.17
C LEU A 74 6.18 5.74 13.32
N ASP A 75 6.36 6.61 14.31
CA ASP A 75 5.47 6.66 15.47
C ASP A 75 4.10 7.29 15.14
N ASP A 76 3.99 7.98 14.02
CA ASP A 76 2.75 8.63 13.60
C ASP A 76 1.99 7.86 12.52
N MET A 77 2.39 6.65 12.26
CA MET A 77 1.75 5.79 11.26
C MET A 77 0.27 5.59 11.58
N LYS A 78 -0.56 5.72 10.53
CA LYS A 78 -2.00 5.55 10.63
C LYS A 78 -2.49 4.57 9.58
N ALA A 79 -3.70 4.07 9.78
CA ALA A 79 -4.36 3.24 8.76
C ALA A 79 -4.42 4.00 7.43
N GLY A 80 -4.06 3.33 6.35
CA GLY A 80 -4.01 3.92 5.01
C GLY A 80 -2.62 4.37 4.58
N ASP A 81 -1.66 4.42 5.50
CA ASP A 81 -0.29 4.79 5.15
C ASP A 81 0.44 3.65 4.46
N LEU A 82 1.35 3.99 3.55
CA LEU A 82 2.24 3.02 2.91
C LEU A 82 3.45 2.78 3.81
N LEU A 83 3.77 1.50 4.01
CA LEU A 83 4.89 1.05 4.83
C LEU A 83 5.96 0.46 3.93
N PHE A 84 7.21 0.90 4.10
CA PHE A 84 8.32 0.47 3.26
C PHE A 84 9.35 -0.30 4.07
N PHE A 85 9.86 -1.36 3.47
CA PHE A 85 10.77 -2.29 4.13
C PHE A 85 12.04 -2.42 3.29
N ALA A 86 13.19 -2.37 3.96
CA ALA A 86 14.48 -2.42 3.31
C ALA A 86 15.33 -3.57 3.86
N TYR A 87 16.23 -4.07 3.03
CA TYR A 87 17.21 -5.08 3.46
C TYR A 87 18.10 -4.51 4.56
N GLU A 88 18.84 -5.40 5.21
CA GLU A 88 19.80 -5.02 6.25
C GLU A 88 19.13 -4.27 7.40
N GLU A 89 18.03 -4.82 7.86
CA GLU A 89 17.25 -4.28 8.98
C GLU A 89 16.83 -2.81 8.75
N GLY A 90 16.44 -2.50 7.52
CA GLY A 90 15.96 -1.18 7.16
C GLY A 90 17.01 -0.22 6.65
N LYS A 91 18.25 -0.65 6.56
CA LYS A 91 19.38 0.21 6.14
C LYS A 91 19.74 0.07 4.67
N GLY A 92 19.30 -1.00 4.03
CA GLY A 92 19.63 -1.28 2.65
C GLY A 92 18.60 -0.78 1.66
N ALA A 93 18.56 -1.41 0.49
CA ALA A 93 17.60 -1.04 -0.56
C ALA A 93 16.19 -1.46 -0.18
N ILE A 94 15.21 -0.63 -0.53
CA ILE A 94 13.80 -0.95 -0.31
C ILE A 94 13.41 -2.09 -1.22
N HIS A 95 12.80 -3.14 -0.64
CA HIS A 95 12.42 -4.33 -1.39
C HIS A 95 10.95 -4.71 -1.22
N HIS A 96 10.21 -3.99 -0.37
CA HIS A 96 8.82 -4.34 -0.11
C HIS A 96 8.01 -3.14 0.34
N VAL A 97 6.70 -3.17 0.06
CA VAL A 97 5.76 -2.16 0.49
C VAL A 97 4.45 -2.85 0.90
N GLY A 98 3.80 -2.29 1.91
CA GLY A 98 2.49 -2.75 2.37
C GLY A 98 1.64 -1.57 2.80
N LEU A 99 0.38 -1.84 3.14
CA LEU A 99 -0.57 -0.82 3.57
C LEU A 99 -0.88 -1.01 5.04
N SER A 100 -0.68 0.03 5.83
CA SER A 100 -1.09 0.00 7.25
C SER A 100 -2.61 -0.08 7.33
N VAL A 101 -3.12 -1.03 8.12
CA VAL A 101 -4.55 -1.12 8.39
C VAL A 101 -4.86 -0.74 9.84
N GLY A 102 -3.85 -0.19 10.53
CA GLY A 102 -3.99 0.19 11.93
C GLY A 102 -3.66 -0.98 12.85
N GLY A 103 -3.44 -0.69 14.13
CA GLY A 103 -3.21 -1.71 15.15
C GLY A 103 -1.94 -2.52 14.96
N GLY A 104 -0.95 -1.98 14.27
CA GLY A 104 0.31 -2.70 14.03
C GLY A 104 0.21 -3.79 12.97
N LYS A 105 -0.82 -3.72 12.13
CA LYS A 105 -1.06 -4.71 11.07
C LYS A 105 -0.92 -4.08 9.70
N MET A 106 -0.55 -4.90 8.71
CA MET A 106 -0.50 -4.42 7.32
C MET A 106 -1.17 -5.40 6.38
N LEU A 107 -1.71 -4.84 5.30
CA LEU A 107 -2.26 -5.57 4.17
C LEU A 107 -1.23 -5.52 3.05
N HIS A 108 -0.81 -6.67 2.56
CA HIS A 108 0.24 -6.70 1.54
C HIS A 108 0.19 -7.93 0.65
N SER A 109 0.88 -7.83 -0.50
CA SER A 109 1.12 -8.96 -1.39
C SER A 109 2.57 -9.37 -1.16
N PRO A 110 2.83 -10.45 -0.39
CA PRO A 110 4.16 -10.67 0.18
C PRO A 110 5.24 -11.11 -0.82
N LYS A 111 5.04 -12.22 -1.51
CA LYS A 111 6.07 -12.76 -2.41
C LYS A 111 5.52 -13.94 -3.18
N THR A 112 6.27 -14.40 -4.17
CA THR A 112 5.95 -15.59 -4.96
C THR A 112 5.66 -16.77 -4.04
N GLY A 113 4.58 -17.48 -4.31
CA GLY A 113 4.15 -18.62 -3.52
C GLY A 113 3.26 -18.27 -2.35
N LYS A 114 2.99 -16.98 -2.13
CA LYS A 114 2.13 -16.49 -1.06
C LYS A 114 0.95 -15.73 -1.66
N SER A 115 -0.06 -15.47 -0.84
CA SER A 115 -1.25 -14.74 -1.24
C SER A 115 -1.33 -13.41 -0.49
N ILE A 116 -2.13 -12.50 -1.01
CA ILE A 116 -2.42 -11.24 -0.33
C ILE A 116 -2.98 -11.56 1.05
N GLU A 117 -2.42 -10.92 2.07
CA GLU A 117 -2.73 -11.23 3.47
C GLU A 117 -2.70 -9.99 4.34
N ILE A 118 -3.30 -10.10 5.54
CA ILE A 118 -3.13 -9.11 6.60
C ILE A 118 -2.21 -9.77 7.64
N LEU A 119 -1.16 -9.04 8.02
CA LEU A 119 -0.10 -9.56 8.88
C LEU A 119 0.14 -8.60 10.04
N THR A 120 0.34 -9.15 11.25
CA THR A 120 0.79 -8.36 12.39
C THR A 120 2.29 -8.20 12.28
N LEU A 121 2.77 -6.96 12.34
CA LEU A 121 4.20 -6.65 12.14
C LEU A 121 5.08 -7.12 13.29
N LYS A 122 4.58 -7.04 14.52
CA LYS A 122 5.36 -7.35 15.71
C LYS A 122 5.94 -8.76 15.67
N GLU A 123 7.21 -8.87 15.98
CA GLU A 123 7.95 -10.14 16.04
C GLU A 123 8.14 -10.80 14.66
N THR A 124 8.01 -10.03 13.58
CA THR A 124 8.32 -10.51 12.24
C THR A 124 9.55 -9.78 11.71
N ILE A 125 10.12 -10.30 10.61
CA ILE A 125 11.23 -9.62 9.94
C ILE A 125 10.81 -8.23 9.46
N TYR A 126 9.54 -8.03 9.16
CA TYR A 126 9.03 -6.75 8.69
C TYR A 126 9.18 -5.65 9.74
N GLU A 127 9.02 -5.98 11.00
CA GLU A 127 9.21 -5.01 12.07
C GLU A 127 10.63 -4.45 12.04
N LYS A 128 11.62 -5.30 11.79
CA LYS A 128 13.03 -4.90 11.74
C LYS A 128 13.37 -4.14 10.46
N GLU A 129 12.69 -4.47 9.37
CA GLU A 129 12.99 -3.88 8.07
C GLU A 129 12.22 -2.60 7.78
N LEU A 130 11.24 -2.26 8.60
CA LEU A 130 10.42 -1.05 8.40
C LEU A 130 11.31 0.20 8.47
N CYS A 131 11.40 0.93 7.36
CA CYS A 131 12.32 2.05 7.27
C CYS A 131 11.66 3.38 6.90
N ALA A 132 10.44 3.37 6.37
CA ALA A 132 9.77 4.59 5.96
C ALA A 132 8.27 4.40 5.94
N VAL A 133 7.55 5.50 6.14
CA VAL A 133 6.09 5.57 6.06
C VAL A 133 5.74 6.77 5.21
N ARG A 134 4.84 6.58 4.24
CA ARG A 134 4.39 7.67 3.38
C ARG A 134 2.87 7.75 3.39
N ARG A 135 2.34 8.96 3.43
CA ARG A 135 0.90 9.18 3.38
C ARG A 135 0.55 9.75 2.02
N CYS A 136 -0.12 8.96 1.21
CA CYS A 136 -0.46 9.29 -0.17
C CYS A 136 -1.96 9.53 -0.36
N PHE A 137 -2.71 9.65 0.71
CA PHE A 137 -4.14 9.95 0.65
C PHE A 137 -4.43 11.26 1.36
N SER A 138 -5.58 11.87 1.04
CA SER A 138 -6.02 13.09 1.71
C SER A 138 -6.73 12.71 3.00
N GLU A 139 -6.31 13.34 4.09
CA GLU A 139 -6.94 13.11 5.39
C GLU A 139 -8.26 13.84 5.53
#